data_ee21d6bb65afcd5f4430eaeb8c114d2f
#
_entry.id   ee21d6bb65afcd5f4430eaeb8c114d2f
#
_cell.length_a   1.000
_cell.length_b   1.000
_cell.length_c   1.000
_cell.angle_alpha   90.00
_cell.angle_beta   90.00
_cell.angle_gamma   90.00
#
_symmetry.space_group_name_H-M   'P 1'
#
loop_
_entity.id
_entity.type
_entity.pdbx_description
1 polymer ?
#
loop_
_entity_poly.entity_id
_entity_poly.type
_entity_poly.pdbx_seq_one_letter_code
_entity_poly.pdbx_strand_id
1 'polypeptide(L)'
;KTVTPQLRIDKGASRLLLIDLGERKNRLGATALAQVYKQLGDKPADVVNVAKLKNFFDAMQALVAERKLLAYHDRSDGGLITTLAEMAFAGNCGVDVDISALGDNDLAVLFNEELGAVIQVSESELSTVREVLKAHELLGLTYELGSVSSEDRFEITRGSKKLLSEKRSELRGIWAELTHQMQRLRDNPECADQEFEAKKATDNKGLSAHLTYDVNEDIAAPYISKGVKPKVAVLREQGVNSHVEMAAAFDRAGFAAIDVHMSDLMTGRYNLNDFNAMVACGGFSYGDVLGAGGGWAKSILFNPQLRDQFSQFFANENTLSLGVCNGCQFISTLAEIIPGAENWPRFVRNKSERFEARAAMVKINDTNSLWFKGMADSHMPIAVSHGEGRVEFKTPENLTALQAQNLIVAQYIDN
;
A
#
# COMPACT_ATOMS: atom_id res chain seq x y z
N LYS A 1 -1.96 16.61 3.74
CA LYS A 1 -0.94 15.89 2.99
C LYS A 1 -0.08 15.08 3.92
N THR A 2 0.36 13.91 3.44
CA THR A 2 1.29 13.04 4.15
C THR A 2 2.69 13.22 3.58
N VAL A 3 3.69 13.36 4.43
CA VAL A 3 5.11 13.21 4.11
C VAL A 3 5.56 11.90 4.74
N THR A 4 6.30 11.10 4.00
CA THR A 4 6.74 9.75 4.42
C THR A 4 8.24 9.73 4.72
N PRO A 5 8.76 8.69 5.39
CA PRO A 5 10.20 8.52 5.58
C PRO A 5 10.98 8.23 4.28
N GLN A 6 10.29 7.92 3.18
CA GLN A 6 10.91 7.55 1.92
C GLN A 6 11.82 8.66 1.38
N LEU A 7 13.12 8.42 1.39
CA LEU A 7 14.09 9.31 0.76
C LEU A 7 13.89 9.37 -0.77
N ARG A 8 13.99 10.56 -1.33
CA ARG A 8 13.70 10.84 -2.73
C ARG A 8 14.98 11.22 -3.48
N ILE A 9 15.48 10.30 -4.30
CA ILE A 9 16.61 10.55 -5.22
C ILE A 9 16.13 11.09 -6.58
N ASP A 10 14.86 10.92 -6.89
CA ASP A 10 14.22 11.36 -8.14
C ASP A 10 13.92 12.88 -8.18
N LYS A 11 14.14 13.59 -7.09
CA LYS A 11 13.87 15.04 -6.96
C LYS A 11 15.11 15.91 -7.10
N GLY A 12 16.22 15.34 -7.56
CA GLY A 12 17.49 16.06 -7.73
C GLY A 12 18.28 16.19 -6.44
N ALA A 13 19.24 17.11 -6.44
CA ALA A 13 20.12 17.34 -5.29
C ALA A 13 19.33 17.78 -4.05
N SER A 14 19.65 17.16 -2.91
CA SER A 14 18.94 17.39 -1.65
C SER A 14 19.86 17.22 -0.45
N ARG A 15 19.43 17.73 0.71
CA ARG A 15 20.14 17.65 1.97
C ARG A 15 19.29 16.98 3.05
N LEU A 16 19.97 16.25 3.92
CA LEU A 16 19.40 15.71 5.15
C LEU A 16 19.71 16.67 6.30
N LEU A 17 18.68 17.11 7.01
CA LEU A 17 18.78 17.98 8.16
C LEU A 17 18.23 17.25 9.39
N LEU A 18 18.96 17.29 10.50
CA LEU A 18 18.46 16.91 11.82
C LEU A 18 17.98 18.17 12.56
N ILE A 19 16.76 18.14 13.07
CA ILE A 19 16.27 19.11 14.04
C ILE A 19 16.33 18.44 15.41
N ASP A 20 17.24 18.88 16.29
CA ASP A 20 17.55 18.27 17.56
C ASP A 20 16.95 19.06 18.73
N LEU A 21 15.79 18.62 19.23
CA LEU A 21 15.12 19.23 20.38
C LEU A 21 15.75 18.82 21.72
N GLY A 22 16.66 17.84 21.71
CA GLY A 22 17.48 17.46 22.88
C GLY A 22 18.61 18.42 23.19
N GLU A 23 18.86 19.41 22.31
CA GLU A 23 19.91 20.42 22.48
C GLU A 23 21.29 19.79 22.73
N ARG A 24 21.62 18.75 22.02
CA ARG A 24 22.86 17.94 22.12
C ARG A 24 23.13 17.34 23.50
N LYS A 25 22.10 17.11 24.31
CA LYS A 25 22.27 16.40 25.58
C LYS A 25 22.66 14.93 25.38
N ASN A 26 22.22 14.35 24.26
CA ASN A 26 22.59 13.01 23.82
C ASN A 26 22.47 11.96 24.94
N ARG A 27 21.35 11.99 25.70
CA ARG A 27 21.10 11.12 26.83
C ARG A 27 20.80 9.69 26.37
N LEU A 28 21.40 8.69 26.99
CA LEU A 28 21.29 7.27 26.61
C LEU A 28 20.43 6.43 27.58
N GLY A 29 19.93 7.02 28.67
CA GLY A 29 19.14 6.27 29.64
C GLY A 29 17.85 5.73 29.04
N ALA A 30 17.54 4.48 29.32
CA ALA A 30 16.35 3.73 28.85
C ALA A 30 16.21 3.57 27.32
N THR A 31 17.24 3.94 26.54
CA THR A 31 17.24 3.76 25.08
C THR A 31 17.27 2.28 24.66
N ALA A 32 16.92 1.97 23.43
CA ALA A 32 17.05 0.65 22.83
C ALA A 32 18.50 0.11 22.99
N LEU A 33 19.51 0.97 22.81
CA LEU A 33 20.91 0.60 23.05
C LEU A 33 21.13 0.13 24.50
N ALA A 34 20.64 0.87 25.48
CA ALA A 34 20.75 0.51 26.90
C ALA A 34 20.08 -0.84 27.20
N GLN A 35 18.88 -1.06 26.61
CA GLN A 35 18.13 -2.31 26.76
C GLN A 35 18.89 -3.51 26.18
N VAL A 36 19.48 -3.38 24.97
CA VAL A 36 20.28 -4.44 24.34
C VAL A 36 21.46 -4.86 25.23
N TYR A 37 22.09 -3.88 25.88
CA TYR A 37 23.20 -4.15 26.84
C TYR A 37 22.72 -4.46 28.27
N LYS A 38 21.39 -4.61 28.50
CA LYS A 38 20.79 -4.89 29.82
C LYS A 38 21.16 -3.85 30.86
N GLN A 39 21.21 -2.59 30.49
CA GLN A 39 21.51 -1.43 31.32
C GLN A 39 20.38 -0.43 31.28
N LEU A 40 20.20 0.37 32.30
CA LEU A 40 19.24 1.47 32.33
C LEU A 40 19.85 2.79 31.86
N GLY A 41 21.14 3.00 32.18
CA GLY A 41 21.78 4.30 32.00
C GLY A 41 21.35 5.31 33.06
N ASP A 42 21.96 6.50 33.04
CA ASP A 42 21.78 7.50 34.12
C ASP A 42 20.58 8.45 33.85
N LYS A 43 20.44 8.92 32.61
CA LYS A 43 19.48 9.96 32.26
C LYS A 43 18.72 9.56 30.97
N PRO A 44 17.39 9.40 31.03
CA PRO A 44 16.58 9.20 29.84
C PRO A 44 16.40 10.52 29.06
N ALA A 45 15.99 10.40 27.80
CA ALA A 45 15.51 11.53 27.02
C ALA A 45 14.25 12.13 27.69
N ASP A 46 14.10 13.44 27.58
CA ASP A 46 12.96 14.17 28.14
C ASP A 46 12.76 15.48 27.38
N VAL A 47 11.60 16.09 27.49
CA VAL A 47 11.32 17.40 26.89
C VAL A 47 12.20 18.47 27.53
N VAL A 48 13.18 18.97 26.78
CA VAL A 48 14.08 20.00 27.26
C VAL A 48 13.39 21.35 27.36
N ASN A 49 12.59 21.67 26.34
CA ASN A 49 11.90 22.96 26.21
C ASN A 49 10.55 22.78 25.52
N VAL A 50 9.45 22.93 26.27
CA VAL A 50 8.09 22.75 25.77
C VAL A 50 7.74 23.76 24.67
N ALA A 51 8.22 25.00 24.77
CA ALA A 51 7.98 26.02 23.74
C ALA A 51 8.67 25.64 22.42
N LYS A 52 9.89 25.09 22.46
CA LYS A 52 10.58 24.59 21.27
C LYS A 52 9.88 23.40 20.64
N LEU A 53 9.29 22.50 21.42
CA LEU A 53 8.49 21.39 20.92
C LEU A 53 7.24 21.91 20.17
N LYS A 54 6.54 22.90 20.74
CA LYS A 54 5.43 23.56 20.04
C LYS A 54 5.88 24.25 18.75
N ASN A 55 6.96 25.01 18.81
CA ASN A 55 7.53 25.69 17.63
C ASN A 55 7.92 24.68 16.54
N PHE A 56 8.47 23.53 16.93
CA PHE A 56 8.79 22.44 16.01
C PHE A 56 7.53 21.93 15.28
N PHE A 57 6.46 21.65 16.04
CA PHE A 57 5.20 21.22 15.44
C PHE A 57 4.68 22.25 14.45
N ASP A 58 4.63 23.53 14.83
CA ASP A 58 4.13 24.61 13.98
C ASP A 58 4.98 24.76 12.71
N ALA A 59 6.32 24.69 12.83
CA ALA A 59 7.23 24.74 11.68
C ALA A 59 7.02 23.55 10.73
N MET A 60 6.90 22.34 11.25
CA MET A 60 6.66 21.16 10.42
C MET A 60 5.31 21.25 9.70
N GLN A 61 4.24 21.72 10.37
CA GLN A 61 2.94 21.92 9.71
C GLN A 61 3.03 22.95 8.57
N ALA A 62 3.74 24.05 8.77
CA ALA A 62 3.96 25.06 7.73
C ALA A 62 4.72 24.48 6.53
N LEU A 63 5.83 23.78 6.77
CA LEU A 63 6.64 23.16 5.71
C LEU A 63 5.87 22.09 4.92
N VAL A 64 5.04 21.27 5.60
CA VAL A 64 4.19 20.28 4.97
C VAL A 64 3.08 20.93 4.14
N ALA A 65 2.44 21.98 4.64
CA ALA A 65 1.40 22.73 3.92
C ALA A 65 1.95 23.32 2.62
N GLU A 66 3.16 23.88 2.67
CA GLU A 66 3.85 24.49 1.54
C GLU A 66 4.58 23.49 0.64
N ARG A 67 4.56 22.19 0.97
CA ARG A 67 5.23 21.12 0.19
C ARG A 67 6.74 21.27 0.08
N LYS A 68 7.39 21.75 1.14
CA LYS A 68 8.84 22.00 1.16
C LYS A 68 9.67 20.80 1.59
N LEU A 69 9.03 19.74 2.15
CA LEU A 69 9.71 18.53 2.59
C LEU A 69 9.59 17.42 1.53
N LEU A 70 10.71 16.76 1.24
CA LEU A 70 10.76 15.57 0.40
C LEU A 70 10.53 14.29 1.21
N ALA A 71 11.11 14.21 2.42
CA ALA A 71 10.91 13.12 3.38
C ALA A 71 10.99 13.64 4.81
N TYR A 72 10.41 12.87 5.73
CA TYR A 72 10.38 13.19 7.17
C TYR A 72 10.34 11.90 7.98
N HIS A 73 11.14 11.84 9.05
CA HIS A 73 11.10 10.77 10.04
C HIS A 73 11.46 11.31 11.42
N ASP A 74 10.67 10.96 12.43
CA ASP A 74 11.00 11.27 13.82
C ASP A 74 12.27 10.52 14.24
N ARG A 75 13.11 11.15 15.06
CA ARG A 75 14.12 10.42 15.82
C ARG A 75 13.41 9.73 16.97
N SER A 76 13.40 8.41 16.98
CA SER A 76 12.71 7.58 17.96
C SER A 76 13.59 6.41 18.41
N ASP A 77 13.01 5.24 18.63
CA ASP A 77 13.71 4.05 19.11
C ASP A 77 14.95 3.73 18.27
N GLY A 78 16.09 3.52 18.92
CA GLY A 78 17.38 3.27 18.29
C GLY A 78 18.11 4.54 17.81
N GLY A 79 17.53 5.72 17.96
CA GLY A 79 18.18 7.02 17.75
C GLY A 79 18.42 7.37 16.29
N LEU A 80 19.36 8.29 16.06
CA LEU A 80 19.65 8.86 14.73
C LEU A 80 20.04 7.81 13.69
N ILE A 81 20.83 6.82 14.08
CA ILE A 81 21.30 5.78 13.15
C ILE A 81 20.12 4.95 12.61
N THR A 82 19.20 4.57 13.47
CA THR A 82 17.99 3.81 13.07
C THR A 82 17.07 4.68 12.21
N THR A 83 16.83 5.93 12.58
CA THR A 83 16.06 6.88 11.77
C THR A 83 16.60 6.98 10.35
N LEU A 84 17.91 7.19 10.19
CA LEU A 84 18.56 7.29 8.87
C LEU A 84 18.48 5.95 8.10
N ALA A 85 18.67 4.82 8.79
CA ALA A 85 18.59 3.51 8.17
C ALA A 85 17.17 3.22 7.65
N GLU A 86 16.14 3.47 8.44
CA GLU A 86 14.74 3.28 8.04
C GLU A 86 14.35 4.19 6.88
N MET A 87 14.81 5.44 6.86
CA MET A 87 14.63 6.35 5.72
C MET A 87 15.32 5.83 4.45
N ALA A 88 16.55 5.31 4.58
CA ALA A 88 17.29 4.70 3.49
C ALA A 88 16.62 3.42 2.98
N PHE A 89 16.08 2.58 3.87
CA PHE A 89 15.31 1.39 3.52
C PHE A 89 14.03 1.74 2.75
N ALA A 90 13.30 2.75 3.22
CA ALA A 90 12.07 3.20 2.57
C ALA A 90 12.32 3.80 1.19
N GLY A 91 13.44 4.51 1.01
CA GLY A 91 13.86 5.12 -0.26
C GLY A 91 14.59 4.17 -1.20
N ASN A 92 15.00 2.99 -0.74
CA ASN A 92 15.89 2.05 -1.46
C ASN A 92 17.15 2.76 -2.01
N CYS A 93 17.75 3.65 -1.22
CA CYS A 93 18.88 4.49 -1.63
C CYS A 93 19.95 4.58 -0.56
N GLY A 94 21.12 5.06 -0.92
CA GLY A 94 22.23 5.28 0.00
C GLY A 94 22.13 6.60 0.75
N VAL A 95 22.88 6.68 1.85
CA VAL A 95 23.08 7.92 2.62
C VAL A 95 24.56 8.11 2.95
N ASP A 96 25.02 9.35 2.87
CA ASP A 96 26.35 9.81 3.27
C ASP A 96 26.18 10.96 4.26
N VAL A 97 26.50 10.72 5.52
CA VAL A 97 26.28 11.70 6.60
C VAL A 97 27.52 11.90 7.48
N ASP A 98 27.69 13.13 7.95
CA ASP A 98 28.73 13.55 8.91
C ASP A 98 28.08 14.04 10.20
N ILE A 99 28.46 13.43 11.32
CA ILE A 99 27.93 13.74 12.65
C ILE A 99 28.85 14.67 13.48
N SER A 100 29.87 15.28 12.88
CA SER A 100 30.87 16.10 13.58
C SER A 100 30.24 17.24 14.40
N ALA A 101 29.15 17.82 13.92
CA ALA A 101 28.48 18.95 14.58
C ALA A 101 27.62 18.57 15.79
N LEU A 102 27.39 17.25 16.06
CA LEU A 102 26.39 16.79 17.01
C LEU A 102 26.93 16.47 18.41
N GLY A 103 28.26 16.51 18.60
CA GLY A 103 28.92 16.23 19.87
C GLY A 103 30.09 15.24 19.70
N ASP A 104 30.83 14.96 20.75
CA ASP A 104 32.11 14.22 20.69
C ASP A 104 32.00 12.71 20.94
N ASN A 105 30.89 12.25 21.55
CA ASN A 105 30.67 10.83 21.84
C ASN A 105 29.84 10.19 20.71
N ASP A 106 30.48 9.36 19.89
CA ASP A 106 29.88 8.71 18.72
C ASP A 106 28.63 7.90 19.07
N LEU A 107 28.71 7.08 20.15
CA LEU A 107 27.57 6.25 20.57
C LEU A 107 26.42 7.11 21.08
N ALA A 108 26.69 8.12 21.86
CA ALA A 108 25.68 9.02 22.40
C ALA A 108 24.98 9.81 21.27
N VAL A 109 25.71 10.25 20.27
CA VAL A 109 25.16 10.96 19.11
C VAL A 109 24.27 10.04 18.26
N LEU A 110 24.71 8.82 18.00
CA LEU A 110 24.02 7.90 17.09
C LEU A 110 22.79 7.22 17.71
N PHE A 111 22.85 6.92 19.02
CA PHE A 111 21.84 6.07 19.67
C PHE A 111 20.99 6.80 20.73
N ASN A 112 21.14 8.12 20.93
CA ASN A 112 20.20 8.81 21.79
C ASN A 112 18.83 8.93 21.12
N GLU A 113 17.79 8.85 21.93
CA GLU A 113 16.39 8.93 21.56
C GLU A 113 15.77 10.28 21.98
N GLU A 114 16.60 11.34 21.95
CA GLU A 114 16.14 12.70 22.20
C GLU A 114 15.10 13.11 21.15
N LEU A 115 14.13 13.93 21.53
CA LEU A 115 13.13 14.43 20.61
C LEU A 115 13.78 15.17 19.41
N GLY A 116 13.20 14.98 18.24
CA GLY A 116 13.67 15.60 17.01
C GLY A 116 13.25 14.83 15.77
N ALA A 117 13.70 15.27 14.63
CA ALA A 117 13.40 14.60 13.36
C ALA A 117 14.50 14.80 12.32
N VAL A 118 14.60 13.85 11.40
CA VAL A 118 15.37 14.00 10.16
C VAL A 118 14.42 14.38 9.03
N ILE A 119 14.75 15.44 8.31
CA ILE A 119 14.02 15.87 7.13
C ILE A 119 14.93 15.87 5.90
N GLN A 120 14.37 15.54 4.74
CA GLN A 120 15.02 15.71 3.45
C GLN A 120 14.43 16.94 2.76
N VAL A 121 15.32 17.82 2.28
CA VAL A 121 14.97 19.08 1.63
C VAL A 121 15.73 19.21 0.31
N SER A 122 15.06 19.65 -0.77
CA SER A 122 15.74 20.00 -2.03
C SER A 122 16.73 21.13 -1.81
N GLU A 123 17.89 21.11 -2.47
CA GLU A 123 18.86 22.20 -2.37
C GLU A 123 18.26 23.56 -2.78
N SER A 124 17.36 23.57 -3.75
CA SER A 124 16.65 24.78 -4.19
C SER A 124 15.73 25.39 -3.12
N GLU A 125 15.24 24.59 -2.17
CA GLU A 125 14.33 25.02 -1.11
C GLU A 125 15.04 25.22 0.24
N LEU A 126 16.32 24.92 0.32
CA LEU A 126 17.07 24.91 1.59
C LEU A 126 17.05 26.29 2.28
N SER A 127 17.15 27.39 1.52
CA SER A 127 17.06 28.74 2.06
C SER A 127 15.68 29.04 2.64
N THR A 128 14.61 28.68 1.92
CA THR A 128 13.22 28.85 2.37
C THR A 128 12.95 28.07 3.66
N VAL A 129 13.38 26.80 3.69
CA VAL A 129 13.22 25.95 4.88
C VAL A 129 13.98 26.54 6.08
N ARG A 130 15.21 27.04 5.88
CA ARG A 130 15.99 27.69 6.95
C ARG A 130 15.32 28.98 7.48
N GLU A 131 14.66 29.75 6.62
CA GLU A 131 13.90 30.93 7.07
C GLU A 131 12.68 30.55 7.91
N VAL A 132 11.94 29.49 7.53
CA VAL A 132 10.83 28.96 8.34
C VAL A 132 11.34 28.47 9.69
N LEU A 133 12.42 27.68 9.71
CA LEU A 133 13.02 27.20 10.96
C LEU A 133 13.52 28.34 11.85
N LYS A 134 14.07 29.40 11.24
CA LYS A 134 14.49 30.61 11.96
C LYS A 134 13.30 31.38 12.55
N ALA A 135 12.21 31.55 11.81
CA ALA A 135 10.99 32.20 12.28
C ALA A 135 10.37 31.46 13.49
N HIS A 136 10.55 30.14 13.57
CA HIS A 136 10.13 29.31 14.69
C HIS A 136 11.24 29.06 15.74
N GLU A 137 12.35 29.83 15.68
CA GLU A 137 13.49 29.73 16.59
C GLU A 137 14.17 28.35 16.68
N LEU A 138 14.15 27.57 15.58
CA LEU A 138 14.70 26.22 15.49
C LEU A 138 16.02 26.16 14.72
N LEU A 139 16.42 27.24 14.03
CA LEU A 139 17.62 27.21 13.19
C LEU A 139 18.89 26.82 13.97
N GLY A 140 19.02 27.29 15.22
CA GLY A 140 20.13 26.92 16.10
C GLY A 140 20.13 25.47 16.60
N LEU A 141 19.03 24.76 16.39
CA LEU A 141 18.85 23.32 16.71
C LEU A 141 18.85 22.45 15.46
N THR A 142 19.14 23.03 14.30
CA THR A 142 19.12 22.35 13.00
C THR A 142 20.54 22.12 12.50
N TYR A 143 20.85 20.87 12.18
CA TYR A 143 22.16 20.44 11.73
C TYR A 143 22.05 19.82 10.33
N GLU A 144 22.88 20.24 9.40
CA GLU A 144 23.01 19.59 8.11
C GLU A 144 23.87 18.33 8.31
N LEU A 145 23.30 17.19 7.93
CA LEU A 145 23.96 15.88 8.10
C LEU A 145 24.72 15.45 6.84
N GLY A 146 24.15 15.71 5.66
CA GLY A 146 24.69 15.20 4.41
C GLY A 146 23.65 15.02 3.33
N SER A 147 23.80 14.00 2.51
CA SER A 147 23.01 13.80 1.30
C SER A 147 22.62 12.32 1.07
N VAL A 148 21.76 12.11 0.08
CA VAL A 148 21.36 10.80 -0.40
C VAL A 148 22.08 10.47 -1.72
N SER A 149 22.25 9.17 -2.01
CA SER A 149 22.85 8.67 -3.25
C SER A 149 22.05 7.50 -3.82
N SER A 150 22.30 7.17 -5.10
CA SER A 150 21.72 5.98 -5.74
C SER A 150 22.48 4.69 -5.42
N GLU A 151 23.59 4.78 -4.69
CA GLU A 151 24.43 3.63 -4.34
C GLU A 151 23.81 2.81 -3.21
N ASP A 152 24.08 1.50 -3.20
CA ASP A 152 23.71 0.61 -2.07
C ASP A 152 24.72 0.77 -0.91
N ARG A 153 24.82 2.00 -0.37
CA ARG A 153 25.78 2.35 0.67
C ARG A 153 25.15 3.16 1.78
N PHE A 154 25.49 2.81 2.99
CA PHE A 154 25.13 3.54 4.21
C PHE A 154 26.42 3.95 4.92
N GLU A 155 26.76 5.22 4.86
CA GLU A 155 28.02 5.75 5.40
C GLU A 155 27.79 6.82 6.44
N ILE A 156 28.42 6.66 7.60
CA ILE A 156 28.45 7.64 8.69
C ILE A 156 29.91 7.97 8.98
N THR A 157 30.21 9.26 8.98
CA THR A 157 31.55 9.80 9.25
C THR A 157 31.53 10.80 10.40
N ARG A 158 32.69 11.05 10.96
CA ARG A 158 33.01 12.22 11.78
C ARG A 158 34.24 12.90 11.17
N GLY A 159 34.02 13.92 10.36
CA GLY A 159 35.06 14.49 9.53
C GLY A 159 35.71 13.44 8.64
N SER A 160 37.02 13.27 8.75
CA SER A 160 37.75 12.25 7.96
C SER A 160 37.64 10.82 8.54
N LYS A 161 37.12 10.67 9.77
CA LYS A 161 37.00 9.35 10.42
C LYS A 161 35.71 8.65 9.96
N LYS A 162 35.84 7.51 9.34
CA LYS A 162 34.73 6.64 8.99
C LYS A 162 34.29 5.85 10.22
N LEU A 163 33.03 6.00 10.62
CA LEU A 163 32.44 5.30 11.78
C LEU A 163 31.69 4.04 11.37
N LEU A 164 30.94 4.13 10.27
CA LEU A 164 30.19 3.03 9.68
C LEU A 164 30.24 3.15 8.16
N SER A 165 30.41 2.05 7.48
CA SER A 165 30.33 1.99 6.00
C SER A 165 29.92 0.59 5.59
N GLU A 166 28.64 0.41 5.36
CA GLU A 166 28.01 -0.88 5.10
C GLU A 166 27.08 -0.77 3.88
N LYS A 167 26.70 -1.91 3.31
CA LYS A 167 25.64 -1.94 2.32
C LYS A 167 24.30 -1.71 3.00
N ARG A 168 23.51 -0.81 2.46
CA ARG A 168 22.14 -0.57 2.93
C ARG A 168 21.30 -1.86 2.87
N SER A 169 21.46 -2.68 1.83
CA SER A 169 20.77 -3.96 1.66
C SER A 169 21.11 -4.97 2.76
N GLU A 170 22.36 -5.00 3.24
CA GLU A 170 22.77 -5.86 4.36
C GLU A 170 22.15 -5.38 5.67
N LEU A 171 22.18 -4.07 5.94
CA LEU A 171 21.50 -3.48 7.11
C LEU A 171 19.99 -3.73 7.07
N ARG A 172 19.36 -3.68 5.90
CA ARG A 172 17.95 -4.02 5.72
C ARG A 172 17.67 -5.48 6.09
N GLY A 173 18.57 -6.40 5.70
CA GLY A 173 18.50 -7.81 6.10
C GLY A 173 18.54 -7.98 7.61
N ILE A 174 19.50 -7.36 8.31
CA ILE A 174 19.62 -7.39 9.77
C ILE A 174 18.35 -6.84 10.44
N TRP A 175 17.85 -5.69 9.98
CA TRP A 175 16.62 -5.07 10.49
C TRP A 175 15.38 -5.96 10.33
N ALA A 176 15.29 -6.72 9.25
CA ALA A 176 14.14 -7.56 8.92
C ALA A 176 14.25 -8.99 9.50
N GLU A 177 15.41 -9.42 9.99
CA GLU A 177 15.69 -10.82 10.34
C GLU A 177 14.75 -11.35 11.43
N LEU A 178 14.55 -10.61 12.51
CA LEU A 178 13.66 -11.06 13.60
C LEU A 178 12.24 -11.33 13.09
N THR A 179 11.69 -10.39 12.33
CA THR A 179 10.36 -10.55 11.73
C THR A 179 10.32 -11.75 10.77
N HIS A 180 11.37 -11.97 9.98
CA HIS A 180 11.49 -13.11 9.09
C HIS A 180 11.45 -14.44 9.85
N GLN A 181 12.24 -14.58 10.92
CA GLN A 181 12.23 -15.80 11.75
C GLN A 181 10.85 -16.05 12.36
N MET A 182 10.19 -15.01 12.84
CA MET A 182 8.82 -15.13 13.37
C MET A 182 7.81 -15.54 12.28
N GLN A 183 7.93 -14.98 11.07
CA GLN A 183 7.08 -15.34 9.92
C GLN A 183 7.28 -16.81 9.53
N ARG A 184 8.52 -17.31 9.47
CA ARG A 184 8.80 -18.71 9.17
C ARG A 184 8.18 -19.70 10.15
N LEU A 185 8.02 -19.31 11.42
CA LEU A 185 7.36 -20.14 12.44
C LEU A 185 5.84 -20.14 12.31
N ARG A 186 5.27 -19.06 11.79
CA ARG A 186 3.81 -18.84 11.75
C ARG A 186 3.21 -19.16 10.39
N ASP A 187 3.88 -18.81 9.32
CA ASP A 187 3.38 -18.79 7.95
C ASP A 187 4.04 -19.92 7.11
N ASN A 188 3.74 -19.97 5.82
CA ASN A 188 4.47 -20.85 4.91
C ASN A 188 5.95 -20.42 4.84
N PRO A 189 6.93 -21.28 5.22
CA PRO A 189 8.33 -20.88 5.30
C PRO A 189 8.92 -20.43 3.96
N GLU A 190 8.54 -21.07 2.85
CA GLU A 190 9.03 -20.70 1.51
C GLU A 190 8.60 -19.28 1.14
N CYS A 191 7.34 -18.91 1.42
CA CYS A 191 6.85 -17.55 1.18
C CYS A 191 7.53 -16.53 2.09
N ALA A 192 7.79 -16.86 3.35
CA ALA A 192 8.52 -15.99 4.27
C ALA A 192 9.96 -15.75 3.81
N ASP A 193 10.64 -16.79 3.30
CA ASP A 193 11.99 -16.69 2.78
C ASP A 193 12.03 -15.82 1.50
N GLN A 194 11.07 -16.00 0.57
CA GLN A 194 10.96 -15.18 -0.63
C GLN A 194 10.73 -13.70 -0.31
N GLU A 195 9.86 -13.40 0.66
CA GLU A 195 9.61 -12.03 1.12
C GLU A 195 10.86 -11.39 1.74
N PHE A 196 11.61 -12.16 2.53
CA PHE A 196 12.85 -11.69 3.15
C PHE A 196 13.93 -11.35 2.10
N GLU A 197 14.12 -12.22 1.10
CA GLU A 197 15.08 -11.97 0.01
C GLU A 197 14.65 -10.75 -0.84
N ALA A 198 13.36 -10.60 -1.14
CA ALA A 198 12.86 -9.44 -1.85
C ALA A 198 13.11 -8.11 -1.12
N LYS A 199 13.09 -8.10 0.23
CA LYS A 199 13.42 -6.90 1.03
C LYS A 199 14.88 -6.45 0.89
N LYS A 200 15.79 -7.35 0.54
CA LYS A 200 17.22 -7.06 0.33
C LYS A 200 17.54 -6.68 -1.12
N ALA A 201 16.63 -6.92 -2.06
CA ALA A 201 16.85 -6.64 -3.47
C ALA A 201 17.16 -5.15 -3.69
N THR A 202 18.26 -4.87 -4.39
CA THR A 202 18.71 -3.50 -4.67
C THR A 202 18.10 -2.93 -5.95
N ASP A 203 17.62 -3.78 -6.84
CA ASP A 203 17.02 -3.47 -8.13
C ASP A 203 15.49 -3.32 -8.09
N ASN A 204 14.88 -3.52 -6.91
CA ASN A 204 13.45 -3.31 -6.72
C ASN A 204 13.09 -1.83 -6.92
N LYS A 205 12.33 -1.55 -7.97
CA LYS A 205 11.90 -0.20 -8.35
C LYS A 205 10.74 0.33 -7.49
N GLY A 206 10.17 -0.51 -6.65
CA GLY A 206 8.99 -0.20 -5.85
C GLY A 206 7.71 -0.09 -6.70
N LEU A 207 6.65 0.41 -6.07
CA LEU A 207 5.37 0.59 -6.73
C LEU A 207 5.43 1.79 -7.69
N SER A 208 4.97 1.58 -8.92
CA SER A 208 4.92 2.61 -9.95
C SER A 208 3.64 2.50 -10.76
N ALA A 209 3.27 3.53 -11.49
CA ALA A 209 2.16 3.50 -12.43
C ALA A 209 2.63 3.93 -13.81
N HIS A 210 2.30 3.13 -14.81
CA HIS A 210 2.42 3.47 -16.22
C HIS A 210 1.06 3.25 -16.86
N LEU A 211 0.37 4.33 -17.18
CA LEU A 211 -0.99 4.26 -17.71
C LEU A 211 -1.01 4.58 -19.20
N THR A 212 -1.72 3.79 -19.95
CA THR A 212 -1.90 3.94 -21.41
C THR A 212 -3.12 4.79 -21.77
N TYR A 213 -3.83 5.31 -20.78
CA TYR A 213 -5.00 6.16 -20.91
C TYR A 213 -4.83 7.45 -20.09
N ASP A 214 -5.58 8.49 -20.43
CA ASP A 214 -5.60 9.74 -19.67
C ASP A 214 -6.54 9.62 -18.46
N VAL A 215 -5.99 9.69 -17.25
CA VAL A 215 -6.76 9.62 -16.00
C VAL A 215 -7.68 10.84 -15.78
N ASN A 216 -7.47 11.92 -16.51
CA ASN A 216 -8.27 13.14 -16.41
C ASN A 216 -9.41 13.15 -17.43
N GLU A 217 -9.46 12.20 -18.35
CA GLU A 217 -10.54 12.07 -19.31
C GLU A 217 -11.79 11.52 -18.61
N ASP A 218 -12.88 12.28 -18.62
CA ASP A 218 -14.18 11.81 -18.14
C ASP A 218 -15.00 11.24 -19.32
N ILE A 219 -14.78 9.96 -19.59
CA ILE A 219 -15.47 9.24 -20.66
C ILE A 219 -17.00 9.13 -20.44
N ALA A 220 -17.48 9.30 -19.21
CA ALA A 220 -18.89 9.24 -18.85
C ALA A 220 -19.62 10.58 -19.05
N ALA A 221 -18.91 11.71 -19.02
CA ALA A 221 -19.50 13.04 -19.10
C ALA A 221 -20.46 13.25 -20.31
N PRO A 222 -20.17 12.79 -21.55
CA PRO A 222 -21.09 12.95 -22.67
C PRO A 222 -22.43 12.21 -22.48
N TYR A 223 -22.46 11.14 -21.72
CA TYR A 223 -23.66 10.34 -21.44
C TYR A 223 -24.43 10.90 -20.24
N ILE A 224 -23.74 11.32 -19.19
CA ILE A 224 -24.31 11.96 -18.00
C ILE A 224 -25.05 13.24 -18.41
N SER A 225 -24.46 14.06 -19.29
CA SER A 225 -25.07 15.30 -19.80
C SER A 225 -26.34 15.07 -20.57
N LYS A 226 -26.55 13.88 -21.17
CA LYS A 226 -27.77 13.48 -21.87
C LYS A 226 -28.84 12.88 -20.97
N GLY A 227 -28.57 12.80 -19.65
CA GLY A 227 -29.48 12.21 -18.65
C GLY A 227 -29.61 10.68 -18.71
N VAL A 228 -28.72 9.99 -19.41
CA VAL A 228 -28.68 8.53 -19.47
C VAL A 228 -28.19 8.01 -18.13
N LYS A 229 -28.99 7.18 -17.46
CA LYS A 229 -28.65 6.56 -16.17
C LYS A 229 -29.00 5.08 -16.18
N PRO A 230 -28.15 4.21 -16.73
CA PRO A 230 -28.38 2.76 -16.65
C PRO A 230 -28.38 2.31 -15.19
N LYS A 231 -29.27 1.38 -14.86
CA LYS A 231 -29.42 0.88 -13.48
C LYS A 231 -28.39 -0.19 -13.20
N VAL A 232 -27.73 -0.11 -12.05
CA VAL A 232 -26.86 -1.18 -11.53
C VAL A 232 -27.38 -1.67 -10.17
N ALA A 233 -27.54 -2.99 -10.04
CA ALA A 233 -27.79 -3.64 -8.77
C ALA A 233 -26.47 -3.80 -8.02
N VAL A 234 -26.32 -3.07 -6.91
CA VAL A 234 -25.19 -3.24 -5.98
C VAL A 234 -25.58 -4.35 -5.01
N LEU A 235 -25.16 -5.57 -5.34
CA LEU A 235 -25.55 -6.76 -4.59
C LEU A 235 -24.78 -6.88 -3.30
N ARG A 236 -25.50 -7.22 -2.25
CA ARG A 236 -24.89 -7.57 -0.96
C ARG A 236 -25.65 -8.67 -0.24
N GLU A 237 -24.92 -9.32 0.64
CA GLU A 237 -25.41 -10.34 1.55
C GLU A 237 -24.81 -10.10 2.95
N GLN A 238 -25.28 -10.83 3.94
CA GLN A 238 -24.72 -10.82 5.29
C GLN A 238 -23.20 -10.98 5.27
N GLY A 239 -22.48 -10.05 5.92
CA GLY A 239 -21.01 -10.04 5.95
C GLY A 239 -20.34 -9.31 4.78
N VAL A 240 -21.10 -8.88 3.77
CA VAL A 240 -20.58 -8.01 2.71
C VAL A 240 -20.43 -6.58 3.25
N ASN A 241 -19.32 -5.92 2.89
CA ASN A 241 -19.09 -4.50 3.12
C ASN A 241 -18.69 -3.81 1.79
N SER A 242 -18.32 -2.54 1.82
CA SER A 242 -17.97 -1.76 0.61
C SER A 242 -19.09 -1.53 -0.42
N HIS A 243 -20.33 -1.83 -0.11
CA HIS A 243 -21.47 -1.54 -1.01
C HIS A 243 -21.73 -0.04 -1.18
N VAL A 244 -21.46 0.77 -0.15
CA VAL A 244 -21.60 2.23 -0.20
C VAL A 244 -20.54 2.84 -1.15
N GLU A 245 -19.29 2.41 -1.01
CA GLU A 245 -18.17 2.84 -1.86
C GLU A 245 -18.38 2.38 -3.31
N MET A 246 -18.90 1.18 -3.50
CA MET A 246 -19.22 0.66 -4.82
C MET A 246 -20.36 1.46 -5.47
N ALA A 247 -21.42 1.75 -4.72
CA ALA A 247 -22.52 2.59 -5.21
C ALA A 247 -22.02 3.99 -5.60
N ALA A 248 -21.14 4.59 -4.78
CA ALA A 248 -20.54 5.89 -5.08
C ALA A 248 -19.65 5.87 -6.32
N ALA A 249 -18.93 4.76 -6.57
CA ALA A 249 -18.12 4.61 -7.79
C ALA A 249 -19.01 4.54 -9.04
N PHE A 250 -20.06 3.75 -9.01
CA PHE A 250 -21.02 3.66 -10.13
C PHE A 250 -21.81 4.93 -10.34
N ASP A 251 -22.23 5.63 -9.27
CA ASP A 251 -22.92 6.92 -9.39
C ASP A 251 -22.04 7.96 -10.08
N ARG A 252 -20.75 8.04 -9.71
CA ARG A 252 -19.77 8.90 -10.40
C ARG A 252 -19.57 8.53 -11.86
N ALA A 253 -19.68 7.26 -12.21
CA ALA A 253 -19.64 6.78 -13.58
C ALA A 253 -20.97 6.99 -14.35
N GLY A 254 -21.98 7.60 -13.74
CA GLY A 254 -23.25 7.96 -14.38
C GLY A 254 -24.33 6.89 -14.31
N PHE A 255 -24.17 5.85 -13.48
CA PHE A 255 -25.20 4.84 -13.26
C PHE A 255 -26.21 5.29 -12.18
N ALA A 256 -27.42 4.75 -12.25
CA ALA A 256 -28.34 4.72 -11.11
C ALA A 256 -28.01 3.51 -10.24
N ALA A 257 -27.19 3.71 -9.20
CA ALA A 257 -26.77 2.64 -8.28
C ALA A 257 -27.87 2.36 -7.27
N ILE A 258 -28.32 1.10 -7.20
CA ILE A 258 -29.40 0.67 -6.31
C ILE A 258 -28.85 -0.43 -5.39
N ASP A 259 -28.92 -0.20 -4.07
CA ASP A 259 -28.56 -1.20 -3.06
C ASP A 259 -29.58 -2.35 -3.07
N VAL A 260 -29.12 -3.56 -3.32
CA VAL A 260 -29.95 -4.77 -3.45
C VAL A 260 -29.40 -5.85 -2.52
N HIS A 261 -30.12 -6.12 -1.45
CA HIS A 261 -29.81 -7.26 -0.59
C HIS A 261 -30.42 -8.53 -1.20
N MET A 262 -29.77 -9.69 -1.00
CA MET A 262 -30.26 -10.96 -1.55
C MET A 262 -31.69 -11.28 -1.12
N SER A 263 -32.13 -10.87 0.08
CA SER A 263 -33.51 -11.01 0.52
C SER A 263 -34.52 -10.22 -0.35
N ASP A 264 -34.10 -9.12 -0.95
CA ASP A 264 -34.98 -8.33 -1.84
C ASP A 264 -35.27 -9.08 -3.14
N LEU A 265 -34.29 -9.86 -3.65
CA LEU A 265 -34.47 -10.76 -4.79
C LEU A 265 -35.35 -11.98 -4.42
N MET A 266 -35.13 -12.56 -3.23
CA MET A 266 -35.90 -13.70 -2.72
C MET A 266 -37.38 -13.36 -2.53
N THR A 267 -37.67 -12.15 -2.04
CA THR A 267 -39.04 -11.69 -1.79
C THR A 267 -39.71 -11.10 -3.03
N GLY A 268 -38.98 -10.95 -4.14
CA GLY A 268 -39.48 -10.34 -5.38
C GLY A 268 -39.65 -8.82 -5.31
N ARG A 269 -39.03 -8.15 -4.32
CA ARG A 269 -39.00 -6.69 -4.22
C ARG A 269 -38.23 -6.08 -5.40
N TYR A 270 -37.16 -6.74 -5.82
CA TYR A 270 -36.40 -6.45 -7.03
C TYR A 270 -36.29 -7.71 -7.88
N ASN A 271 -36.13 -7.50 -9.20
CA ASN A 271 -35.79 -8.52 -10.17
C ASN A 271 -34.53 -8.09 -10.93
N LEU A 272 -33.55 -8.98 -11.11
CA LEU A 272 -32.30 -8.65 -11.83
C LEU A 272 -32.57 -8.20 -13.28
N ASN A 273 -33.66 -8.65 -13.91
CA ASN A 273 -34.02 -8.23 -15.25
C ASN A 273 -34.37 -6.72 -15.37
N ASP A 274 -34.56 -6.03 -14.22
CA ASP A 274 -34.82 -4.58 -14.19
C ASP A 274 -33.51 -3.75 -14.24
N PHE A 275 -32.35 -4.42 -14.28
CA PHE A 275 -31.03 -3.79 -14.23
C PHE A 275 -30.22 -4.05 -15.50
N ASN A 276 -29.41 -3.04 -15.87
CA ASN A 276 -28.45 -3.13 -16.97
C ASN A 276 -27.11 -3.74 -16.53
N ALA A 277 -26.82 -3.66 -15.25
CA ALA A 277 -25.62 -4.23 -14.66
C ALA A 277 -25.88 -4.75 -13.24
N MET A 278 -25.09 -5.70 -12.80
CA MET A 278 -24.96 -6.07 -11.40
C MET A 278 -23.51 -6.00 -10.95
N VAL A 279 -23.28 -5.62 -9.72
CA VAL A 279 -21.96 -5.70 -9.08
C VAL A 279 -22.06 -6.42 -7.74
N ALA A 280 -21.22 -7.45 -7.56
CA ALA A 280 -21.07 -8.16 -6.30
C ALA A 280 -19.88 -7.57 -5.54
N CYS A 281 -20.14 -7.08 -4.33
CA CYS A 281 -19.17 -6.35 -3.52
C CYS A 281 -18.24 -7.29 -2.73
N GLY A 282 -17.18 -6.70 -2.19
CA GLY A 282 -16.25 -7.35 -1.27
C GLY A 282 -16.79 -7.52 0.14
N GLY A 283 -16.07 -8.26 0.95
CA GLY A 283 -16.39 -8.56 2.34
C GLY A 283 -16.15 -10.03 2.67
N PHE A 284 -16.95 -10.57 3.59
CA PHE A 284 -16.87 -11.95 4.08
C PHE A 284 -18.29 -12.51 4.17
N SER A 285 -18.90 -12.77 3.02
CA SER A 285 -20.29 -13.25 2.97
C SER A 285 -20.45 -14.57 3.74
N TYR A 286 -21.40 -14.60 4.67
CA TYR A 286 -21.62 -15.71 5.61
C TYR A 286 -20.36 -16.09 6.41
N GLY A 287 -19.45 -15.14 6.69
CA GLY A 287 -18.20 -15.37 7.40
C GLY A 287 -17.25 -16.35 6.71
N ASP A 288 -17.41 -16.53 5.39
CA ASP A 288 -16.63 -17.46 4.55
C ASP A 288 -16.63 -18.94 5.07
N VAL A 289 -17.64 -19.33 5.84
CA VAL A 289 -17.72 -20.67 6.48
C VAL A 289 -17.66 -21.82 5.45
N LEU A 290 -18.20 -21.61 4.26
CA LEU A 290 -18.19 -22.59 3.16
C LEU A 290 -17.16 -22.29 2.07
N GLY A 291 -16.10 -21.55 2.41
CA GLY A 291 -15.16 -20.93 1.50
C GLY A 291 -15.62 -19.54 1.08
N ALA A 292 -14.65 -18.66 0.72
CA ALA A 292 -14.91 -17.28 0.37
C ALA A 292 -15.89 -17.17 -0.81
N GLY A 293 -17.01 -16.42 -0.60
CA GLY A 293 -18.10 -16.32 -1.56
C GLY A 293 -18.98 -17.58 -1.70
N GLY A 294 -18.56 -18.71 -1.09
CA GLY A 294 -19.21 -20.01 -1.29
C GLY A 294 -20.62 -20.09 -0.71
N GLY A 295 -20.85 -19.51 0.47
CA GLY A 295 -22.18 -19.45 1.09
C GLY A 295 -23.17 -18.65 0.25
N TRP A 296 -22.73 -17.49 -0.24
CA TRP A 296 -23.51 -16.62 -1.11
C TRP A 296 -23.88 -17.31 -2.43
N ALA A 297 -22.93 -17.95 -3.10
CA ALA A 297 -23.20 -18.68 -4.35
C ALA A 297 -24.18 -19.83 -4.14
N LYS A 298 -24.07 -20.57 -3.04
CA LYS A 298 -24.97 -21.68 -2.72
C LYS A 298 -26.40 -21.23 -2.43
N SER A 299 -26.60 -20.04 -1.85
CA SER A 299 -27.95 -19.49 -1.65
C SER A 299 -28.67 -19.25 -2.98
N ILE A 300 -27.94 -19.07 -4.07
CA ILE A 300 -28.49 -18.93 -5.43
C ILE A 300 -28.64 -20.31 -6.08
N LEU A 301 -27.58 -21.12 -6.12
CA LEU A 301 -27.56 -22.40 -6.84
C LEU A 301 -28.59 -23.39 -6.32
N PHE A 302 -28.90 -23.37 -5.02
CA PHE A 302 -29.88 -24.24 -4.39
C PHE A 302 -31.28 -23.62 -4.21
N ASN A 303 -31.48 -22.38 -4.71
CA ASN A 303 -32.79 -21.77 -4.79
C ASN A 303 -33.23 -21.68 -6.27
N PRO A 304 -34.22 -22.46 -6.73
CA PRO A 304 -34.63 -22.51 -8.13
C PRO A 304 -34.97 -21.12 -8.70
N GLN A 305 -35.72 -20.31 -7.95
CA GLN A 305 -36.13 -18.97 -8.39
C GLN A 305 -34.93 -18.05 -8.61
N LEU A 306 -33.98 -18.04 -7.69
CA LEU A 306 -32.77 -17.23 -7.83
C LEU A 306 -31.86 -17.76 -8.92
N ARG A 307 -31.68 -19.08 -9.00
CA ARG A 307 -30.89 -19.72 -10.04
C ARG A 307 -31.40 -19.33 -11.44
N ASP A 308 -32.70 -19.42 -11.66
CA ASP A 308 -33.31 -19.05 -12.94
C ASP A 308 -33.11 -17.55 -13.24
N GLN A 309 -33.31 -16.68 -12.24
CA GLN A 309 -33.14 -15.23 -12.39
C GLN A 309 -31.70 -14.85 -12.74
N PHE A 310 -30.71 -15.40 -12.04
CA PHE A 310 -29.29 -15.20 -12.31
C PHE A 310 -28.88 -15.78 -13.66
N SER A 311 -29.34 -16.99 -14.01
CA SER A 311 -29.07 -17.60 -15.33
C SER A 311 -29.60 -16.76 -16.48
N GLN A 312 -30.81 -16.21 -16.37
CA GLN A 312 -31.38 -15.32 -17.36
C GLN A 312 -30.59 -14.01 -17.48
N PHE A 313 -30.18 -13.43 -16.36
CA PHE A 313 -29.37 -12.23 -16.33
C PHE A 313 -28.03 -12.42 -17.04
N PHE A 314 -27.32 -13.53 -16.72
CA PHE A 314 -26.02 -13.83 -17.34
C PHE A 314 -26.13 -14.21 -18.83
N ALA A 315 -27.24 -14.74 -19.25
CA ALA A 315 -27.48 -15.09 -20.65
C ALA A 315 -27.89 -13.88 -21.50
N ASN A 316 -28.24 -12.76 -20.89
CA ASN A 316 -28.65 -11.56 -21.63
C ASN A 316 -27.41 -10.74 -22.07
N GLU A 317 -27.17 -10.68 -23.37
CA GLU A 317 -26.02 -9.95 -23.97
C GLU A 317 -26.01 -8.44 -23.70
N ASN A 318 -27.12 -7.87 -23.24
CA ASN A 318 -27.24 -6.43 -22.92
C ASN A 318 -26.99 -6.12 -21.45
N THR A 319 -26.58 -7.10 -20.65
CA THR A 319 -26.28 -6.91 -19.24
C THR A 319 -24.78 -7.07 -18.94
N LEU A 320 -24.33 -6.43 -17.89
CA LEU A 320 -22.94 -6.49 -17.43
C LEU A 320 -22.87 -6.98 -16.00
N SER A 321 -21.82 -7.71 -15.67
CA SER A 321 -21.55 -8.16 -14.30
C SER A 321 -20.11 -7.86 -13.89
N LEU A 322 -19.93 -7.47 -12.61
CA LEU A 322 -18.63 -7.22 -12.00
C LEU A 322 -18.60 -7.87 -10.62
N GLY A 323 -17.57 -8.64 -10.33
CA GLY A 323 -17.29 -9.16 -9.00
C GLY A 323 -15.98 -8.59 -8.47
N VAL A 324 -16.00 -8.08 -7.24
CA VAL A 324 -14.81 -7.50 -6.60
C VAL A 324 -14.57 -8.23 -5.28
N CYS A 325 -13.33 -8.72 -5.07
CA CYS A 325 -12.92 -9.41 -3.84
C CYS A 325 -13.83 -10.62 -3.54
N ASN A 326 -14.57 -10.61 -2.44
CA ASN A 326 -15.56 -11.68 -2.12
C ASN A 326 -16.61 -11.85 -3.22
N GLY A 327 -17.00 -10.76 -3.88
CA GLY A 327 -17.88 -10.82 -5.06
C GLY A 327 -17.25 -11.53 -6.26
N CYS A 328 -15.94 -11.42 -6.45
CA CYS A 328 -15.23 -12.21 -7.49
C CYS A 328 -15.24 -13.70 -7.16
N GLN A 329 -14.94 -14.08 -5.92
CA GLN A 329 -15.01 -15.46 -5.43
C GLN A 329 -16.43 -16.04 -5.56
N PHE A 330 -17.43 -15.23 -5.25
CA PHE A 330 -18.84 -15.55 -5.40
C PHE A 330 -19.20 -15.84 -6.87
N ILE A 331 -18.91 -14.91 -7.80
CA ILE A 331 -19.22 -15.06 -9.23
C ILE A 331 -18.47 -16.25 -9.82
N SER A 332 -17.20 -16.46 -9.48
CA SER A 332 -16.43 -17.62 -9.89
C SER A 332 -17.09 -18.95 -9.47
N THR A 333 -17.77 -18.97 -8.32
CA THR A 333 -18.50 -20.14 -7.83
C THR A 333 -19.80 -20.38 -8.60
N LEU A 334 -20.35 -19.35 -9.27
CA LEU A 334 -21.53 -19.47 -10.13
C LEU A 334 -21.21 -19.86 -11.59
N ALA A 335 -19.96 -20.19 -11.91
CA ALA A 335 -19.50 -20.48 -13.26
C ALA A 335 -20.42 -21.47 -14.04
N GLU A 336 -21.07 -22.42 -13.36
CA GLU A 336 -21.97 -23.41 -13.98
C GLU A 336 -23.24 -22.81 -14.59
N ILE A 337 -23.63 -21.57 -14.21
CA ILE A 337 -24.80 -20.87 -14.74
C ILE A 337 -24.43 -19.64 -15.57
N ILE A 338 -23.14 -19.40 -15.82
CA ILE A 338 -22.63 -18.26 -16.61
C ILE A 338 -22.17 -18.79 -17.97
N PRO A 339 -22.78 -18.40 -19.07
CA PRO A 339 -22.34 -18.80 -20.41
C PRO A 339 -20.88 -18.44 -20.68
N GLY A 340 -20.08 -19.39 -21.15
CA GLY A 340 -18.66 -19.19 -21.46
C GLY A 340 -17.70 -19.25 -20.26
N ALA A 341 -18.20 -19.59 -19.07
CA ALA A 341 -17.38 -19.64 -17.84
C ALA A 341 -16.88 -21.06 -17.49
N GLU A 342 -16.96 -22.01 -18.42
CA GLU A 342 -16.62 -23.44 -18.19
C GLU A 342 -15.15 -23.63 -17.79
N ASN A 343 -14.29 -22.72 -18.24
CA ASN A 343 -12.85 -22.73 -17.98
C ASN A 343 -12.44 -21.84 -16.81
N TRP A 344 -13.37 -21.18 -16.12
CA TRP A 344 -13.04 -20.26 -15.04
C TRP A 344 -12.41 -20.98 -13.85
N PRO A 345 -11.45 -20.32 -13.18
CA PRO A 345 -10.80 -20.88 -12.00
C PRO A 345 -11.69 -20.77 -10.76
N ARG A 346 -11.25 -21.44 -9.70
CA ARG A 346 -11.65 -21.14 -8.33
C ARG A 346 -10.59 -20.26 -7.65
N PHE A 347 -11.03 -19.51 -6.68
CA PHE A 347 -10.12 -18.78 -5.78
C PHE A 347 -10.03 -19.55 -4.48
N VAL A 348 -8.81 -19.97 -4.13
CA VAL A 348 -8.53 -20.83 -3.01
C VAL A 348 -7.52 -20.17 -2.06
N ARG A 349 -7.24 -20.81 -0.93
CA ARG A 349 -6.35 -20.31 0.11
C ARG A 349 -5.01 -19.88 -0.47
N ASN A 350 -4.52 -18.72 -0.03
CA ASN A 350 -3.22 -18.19 -0.43
C ASN A 350 -2.09 -19.17 -0.16
N LYS A 351 -1.02 -19.13 -0.97
CA LYS A 351 0.16 -19.98 -0.79
C LYS A 351 0.86 -19.71 0.54
N SER A 352 0.83 -18.46 1.02
CA SER A 352 1.35 -18.08 2.33
C SER A 352 0.58 -18.66 3.51
N GLU A 353 -0.60 -19.24 3.26
CA GLU A 353 -1.54 -19.75 4.27
C GLU A 353 -2.08 -18.66 5.22
N ARG A 354 -1.94 -17.41 4.85
CA ARG A 354 -2.36 -16.23 5.60
C ARG A 354 -3.20 -15.28 4.76
N PHE A 355 -3.86 -14.38 5.48
CA PHE A 355 -4.47 -13.21 4.87
C PHE A 355 -3.36 -12.28 4.36
N GLU A 356 -3.39 -12.00 3.06
CA GLU A 356 -2.45 -11.09 2.41
C GLU A 356 -3.05 -9.69 2.39
N ALA A 357 -2.32 -8.72 2.97
CA ALA A 357 -2.66 -7.30 2.96
C ALA A 357 -1.44 -6.52 2.47
N ARG A 358 -1.39 -6.27 1.17
CA ARG A 358 -0.24 -5.61 0.52
C ARG A 358 -0.63 -4.87 -0.74
N ALA A 359 0.21 -3.94 -1.17
CA ALA A 359 0.15 -3.41 -2.52
C ALA A 359 1.01 -4.30 -3.44
N ALA A 360 0.48 -4.62 -4.62
CA ALA A 360 1.16 -5.41 -5.63
C ALA A 360 0.96 -4.78 -7.00
N MET A 361 1.91 -4.99 -7.90
CA MET A 361 1.83 -4.50 -9.27
C MET A 361 1.07 -5.48 -10.16
N VAL A 362 0.20 -4.93 -11.01
CA VAL A 362 -0.45 -5.69 -12.09
C VAL A 362 -0.24 -5.02 -13.43
N LYS A 363 -0.20 -5.84 -14.46
CA LYS A 363 -0.32 -5.43 -15.86
C LYS A 363 -1.72 -5.77 -16.35
N ILE A 364 -2.36 -4.84 -17.04
CA ILE A 364 -3.61 -5.08 -17.74
C ILE A 364 -3.28 -5.65 -19.13
N ASN A 365 -3.81 -6.84 -19.41
CA ASN A 365 -3.64 -7.49 -20.70
C ASN A 365 -4.55 -6.89 -21.77
N ASP A 366 -4.22 -7.13 -23.03
CA ASP A 366 -5.21 -6.95 -24.10
C ASP A 366 -6.35 -7.97 -23.90
N THR A 367 -7.57 -7.44 -23.75
CA THR A 367 -8.73 -8.24 -23.34
C THR A 367 -10.00 -7.78 -24.02
N ASN A 368 -10.93 -8.72 -24.21
CA ASN A 368 -12.26 -8.44 -24.71
C ASN A 368 -13.22 -7.82 -23.67
N SER A 369 -12.75 -7.66 -22.41
CA SER A 369 -13.57 -7.10 -21.34
C SER A 369 -13.91 -5.64 -21.56
N LEU A 370 -15.21 -5.31 -21.53
CA LEU A 370 -15.68 -3.92 -21.63
C LEU A 370 -15.23 -3.06 -20.45
N TRP A 371 -15.04 -3.67 -19.26
CA TRP A 371 -14.58 -2.96 -18.06
C TRP A 371 -13.16 -2.41 -18.18
N PHE A 372 -12.31 -3.02 -19.00
CA PHE A 372 -10.90 -2.68 -19.14
C PHE A 372 -10.53 -2.18 -20.54
N LYS A 373 -11.54 -1.83 -21.33
CA LYS A 373 -11.34 -1.31 -22.68
C LYS A 373 -10.49 -0.03 -22.67
N GLY A 374 -9.43 -0.02 -23.47
CA GLY A 374 -8.51 1.11 -23.57
C GLY A 374 -7.40 1.14 -22.50
N MET A 375 -7.33 0.13 -21.63
CA MET A 375 -6.34 0.05 -20.55
C MET A 375 -5.20 -0.95 -20.82
N ALA A 376 -5.20 -1.61 -21.97
CA ALA A 376 -4.18 -2.61 -22.31
C ALA A 376 -2.76 -2.05 -22.13
N ASP A 377 -1.84 -2.88 -21.64
CA ASP A 377 -0.46 -2.55 -21.30
C ASP A 377 -0.27 -1.50 -20.18
N SER A 378 -1.34 -1.08 -19.52
CA SER A 378 -1.20 -0.29 -18.28
C SER A 378 -0.61 -1.14 -17.16
N HIS A 379 0.33 -0.59 -16.43
CA HIS A 379 0.88 -1.14 -15.18
C HIS A 379 0.43 -0.28 -14.03
N MET A 380 -0.13 -0.88 -12.98
CA MET A 380 -0.62 -0.11 -11.83
C MET A 380 -0.54 -0.90 -10.53
N PRO A 381 -0.35 -0.22 -9.40
CA PRO A 381 -0.46 -0.84 -8.10
C PRO A 381 -1.93 -1.10 -7.75
N ILE A 382 -2.20 -2.27 -7.18
CA ILE A 382 -3.49 -2.63 -6.61
C ILE A 382 -3.35 -3.04 -5.15
N ALA A 383 -4.44 -2.89 -4.40
CA ALA A 383 -4.54 -3.42 -3.06
C ALA A 383 -4.93 -4.91 -3.11
N VAL A 384 -4.06 -5.77 -2.59
CA VAL A 384 -4.37 -7.18 -2.30
C VAL A 384 -4.86 -7.25 -0.85
N SER A 385 -6.03 -7.86 -0.64
CA SER A 385 -6.66 -7.95 0.68
C SER A 385 -7.55 -9.20 0.73
N HIS A 386 -6.94 -10.38 0.89
CA HIS A 386 -7.67 -11.66 0.88
C HIS A 386 -6.91 -12.79 1.55
N GLY A 387 -7.64 -13.78 2.08
CA GLY A 387 -7.12 -15.08 2.52
C GLY A 387 -7.22 -16.16 1.44
N GLU A 388 -8.15 -16.00 0.51
CA GLU A 388 -8.46 -16.95 -0.57
C GLU A 388 -8.47 -16.25 -1.92
N GLY A 389 -7.29 -15.88 -2.44
CA GLY A 389 -7.15 -15.18 -3.72
C GLY A 389 -6.25 -15.89 -4.72
N ARG A 390 -5.71 -17.06 -4.37
CA ARG A 390 -4.90 -17.87 -5.28
C ARG A 390 -5.80 -18.56 -6.30
N VAL A 391 -5.48 -18.34 -7.57
CA VAL A 391 -6.18 -18.95 -8.70
C VAL A 391 -5.85 -20.45 -8.78
N GLU A 392 -6.88 -21.28 -8.90
CA GLU A 392 -6.76 -22.73 -9.10
C GLU A 392 -7.67 -23.21 -10.23
N PHE A 393 -7.08 -23.77 -11.26
CA PHE A 393 -7.79 -24.37 -12.40
C PHE A 393 -8.04 -25.87 -12.18
N LYS A 394 -9.12 -26.40 -12.74
CA LYS A 394 -9.38 -27.85 -12.72
C LYS A 394 -8.33 -28.61 -13.50
N THR A 395 -7.90 -28.08 -14.64
CA THR A 395 -6.82 -28.64 -15.47
C THR A 395 -6.00 -27.49 -16.09
N PRO A 396 -4.74 -27.74 -16.50
CA PRO A 396 -3.92 -26.73 -17.17
C PRO A 396 -4.53 -26.21 -18.48
N GLU A 397 -5.31 -27.02 -19.17
CA GLU A 397 -5.97 -26.65 -20.43
C GLU A 397 -6.98 -25.52 -20.24
N ASN A 398 -7.61 -25.41 -19.05
CA ASN A 398 -8.52 -24.32 -18.74
C ASN A 398 -7.81 -22.96 -18.81
N LEU A 399 -6.59 -22.86 -18.27
CA LEU A 399 -5.78 -21.64 -18.36
C LEU A 399 -5.45 -21.31 -19.82
N THR A 400 -5.00 -22.31 -20.59
CA THR A 400 -4.66 -22.15 -22.02
C THR A 400 -5.88 -21.66 -22.82
N ALA A 401 -7.07 -22.21 -22.54
CA ALA A 401 -8.31 -21.80 -23.20
C ALA A 401 -8.66 -20.34 -22.90
N LEU A 402 -8.52 -19.88 -21.65
CA LEU A 402 -8.76 -18.47 -21.28
C LEU A 402 -7.75 -17.53 -21.93
N GLN A 403 -6.49 -17.93 -22.02
CA GLN A 403 -5.43 -17.17 -22.70
C GLN A 403 -5.76 -17.01 -24.20
N ALA A 404 -6.12 -18.10 -24.86
CA ALA A 404 -6.45 -18.10 -26.30
C ALA A 404 -7.69 -17.22 -26.63
N GLN A 405 -8.57 -17.02 -25.67
CA GLN A 405 -9.79 -16.20 -25.81
C GLN A 405 -9.63 -14.76 -25.30
N ASN A 406 -8.44 -14.36 -24.84
CA ASN A 406 -8.17 -13.05 -24.24
C ASN A 406 -9.09 -12.71 -23.05
N LEU A 407 -9.36 -13.71 -22.19
CA LEU A 407 -10.23 -13.59 -21.03
C LEU A 407 -9.46 -13.37 -19.71
N ILE A 408 -8.12 -13.31 -19.75
CA ILE A 408 -7.29 -12.96 -18.59
C ILE A 408 -7.02 -11.46 -18.61
N VAL A 409 -7.74 -10.75 -17.77
CA VAL A 409 -7.76 -9.29 -17.76
C VAL A 409 -6.48 -8.68 -17.19
N ALA A 410 -5.97 -9.24 -16.10
CA ALA A 410 -4.80 -8.71 -15.42
C ALA A 410 -3.91 -9.84 -14.90
N GLN A 411 -2.63 -9.55 -14.80
CA GLN A 411 -1.62 -10.46 -14.25
C GLN A 411 -0.72 -9.71 -13.28
N TYR A 412 -0.32 -10.37 -12.21
CA TYR A 412 0.74 -9.85 -11.34
C TYR A 412 2.05 -9.76 -12.11
N ILE A 413 2.80 -8.72 -11.85
CA ILE A 413 4.14 -8.49 -12.36
C ILE A 413 5.08 -8.17 -11.20
N ASP A 414 6.37 -8.30 -11.42
CA ASP A 414 7.37 -7.92 -10.42
C ASP A 414 7.31 -6.41 -10.15
N ASN A 415 7.52 -6.05 -8.90
CA ASN A 415 7.50 -4.66 -8.44
C ASN A 415 8.79 -3.94 -8.84
#